data_8f2296affc2fab865efdcd212fd61fe0
#
_entry.id   8f2296affc2fab865efdcd212fd61fe0
#
_cell.length_a   1.000
_cell.length_b   1.000
_cell.length_c   1.000
_cell.angle_alpha   90.00
_cell.angle_beta   90.00
_cell.angle_gamma   90.00
#
_symmetry.space_group_name_H-M   'P 1'
#
loop_
_entity.id
_entity.type
_entity.pdbx_description
1 polymer ?
#
loop_
_entity_poly.entity_id
_entity_poly.type
_entity_poly.pdbx_seq_one_letter_code
_entity_poly.pdbx_strand_id
1 'polypeptide(L)'
;MAQLLQPETGTTDPRILRSRRMLMGALARLLMKKEFEEISVQEIADEATLNRGTFYLHYPDKNALLQAMTGVRFRDLMERRGITFTGCNGAMRAIALGVCDYLSETTGCPTQLARMPLEVSIIPVVEDMFKEGLAHQGMAPSVDTALVATTAAWAVFGAARRWFQTPNRIPAEEMAAKIETMVSPLLFGASQ
;
A
#
# COMPACT_ATOMS: atom_id res chain seq x y z
N MET A 1 4.06 2.56 -15.47
CA MET A 1 3.92 1.78 -14.25
C MET A 1 2.70 2.15 -13.39
N ALA A 2 1.81 3.02 -13.86
CA ALA A 2 0.60 3.48 -13.13
C ALA A 2 -0.60 2.51 -13.19
N GLN A 3 -0.44 1.27 -13.64
CA GLN A 3 -1.56 0.33 -13.85
C GLN A 3 -1.86 -0.61 -12.66
N LEU A 4 -1.13 -0.51 -11.55
CA LEU A 4 -1.27 -1.45 -10.43
C LEU A 4 -2.36 -1.06 -9.41
N LEU A 5 -2.83 0.18 -9.42
CA LEU A 5 -3.79 0.71 -8.43
C LEU A 5 -5.16 1.09 -9.00
N GLN A 6 -5.35 1.01 -10.32
CA GLN A 6 -6.66 1.32 -10.88
C GLN A 6 -7.69 0.28 -10.45
N PRO A 7 -8.89 0.69 -10.00
CA PRO A 7 -10.03 -0.21 -9.98
C PRO A 7 -10.21 -0.70 -11.42
N GLU A 8 -10.25 -2.01 -11.60
CA GLU A 8 -10.38 -2.66 -12.89
C GLU A 8 -11.72 -2.29 -13.57
N THR A 9 -11.84 -1.06 -14.06
CA THR A 9 -13.02 -0.55 -14.80
C THR A 9 -12.92 -0.78 -16.31
N GLY A 10 -12.01 -1.64 -16.74
CA GLY A 10 -11.98 -2.20 -18.09
C GLY A 10 -12.19 -3.71 -17.99
N THR A 11 -12.87 -4.28 -18.97
CA THR A 11 -13.17 -5.73 -19.08
C THR A 11 -11.90 -6.57 -18.91
N THR A 12 -11.47 -6.77 -17.67
CA THR A 12 -10.31 -7.62 -17.37
C THR A 12 -10.77 -9.06 -17.48
N ASP A 13 -10.13 -9.83 -18.37
CA ASP A 13 -10.42 -11.24 -18.56
C ASP A 13 -10.52 -11.95 -17.19
N PRO A 14 -11.64 -12.64 -16.88
CA PRO A 14 -11.82 -13.35 -15.60
C PRO A 14 -10.68 -14.32 -15.28
N ARG A 15 -9.97 -14.82 -16.29
CA ARG A 15 -8.80 -15.70 -16.14
C ARG A 15 -7.63 -14.95 -15.52
N ILE A 16 -7.40 -13.70 -15.93
CA ILE A 16 -6.35 -12.81 -15.37
C ILE A 16 -6.62 -12.57 -13.87
N LEU A 17 -7.85 -12.18 -13.53
CA LEU A 17 -8.25 -11.95 -12.15
C LEU A 17 -8.10 -13.20 -11.28
N ARG A 18 -8.47 -14.35 -11.82
CA ARG A 18 -8.31 -15.63 -11.12
C ARG A 18 -6.85 -15.93 -10.83
N SER A 19 -5.98 -15.83 -11.84
CA SER A 19 -4.53 -16.08 -11.68
C SER A 19 -3.90 -15.13 -10.66
N ARG A 20 -4.25 -13.84 -10.71
CA ARG A 20 -3.77 -12.86 -9.72
C ARG A 20 -4.19 -13.22 -8.29
N ARG A 21 -5.46 -13.60 -8.07
CA ARG A 21 -5.94 -14.04 -6.75
C ARG A 21 -5.22 -15.29 -6.27
N MET A 22 -4.98 -16.26 -7.18
CA MET A 22 -4.24 -17.48 -6.83
C MET A 22 -2.82 -17.18 -6.39
N LEU A 23 -2.11 -16.29 -7.10
CA LEU A 23 -0.74 -15.87 -6.74
C LEU A 23 -0.70 -15.11 -5.42
N MET A 24 -1.62 -14.17 -5.17
CA MET A 24 -1.72 -13.46 -3.89
C MET A 24 -2.01 -14.43 -2.72
N GLY A 25 -2.94 -15.35 -2.92
CA GLY A 25 -3.27 -16.39 -1.92
C GLY A 25 -2.08 -17.32 -1.63
N ALA A 26 -1.31 -17.68 -2.65
CA ALA A 26 -0.11 -18.49 -2.51
C ALA A 26 0.96 -17.76 -1.69
N LEU A 27 1.24 -16.50 -2.03
CA LEU A 27 2.19 -15.68 -1.26
C LEU A 27 1.74 -15.54 0.21
N ALA A 28 0.45 -15.29 0.44
CA ALA A 28 -0.09 -15.20 1.80
C ALA A 28 0.14 -16.49 2.60
N ARG A 29 -0.08 -17.68 2.01
CA ARG A 29 0.16 -18.97 2.67
C ARG A 29 1.65 -19.24 2.95
N LEU A 30 2.54 -18.84 2.03
CA LEU A 30 3.98 -18.98 2.21
C LEU A 30 4.51 -18.07 3.32
N LEU A 31 4.02 -16.85 3.42
CA LEU A 31 4.35 -15.91 4.50
C LEU A 31 3.94 -16.40 5.89
N MET A 32 3.00 -17.36 6.00
CA MET A 32 2.70 -18.01 7.27
C MET A 32 3.83 -18.93 7.73
N LYS A 33 4.67 -19.40 6.81
CA LYS A 33 5.66 -20.46 7.06
C LYS A 33 7.08 -19.95 7.14
N LYS A 34 7.42 -18.89 6.37
CA LYS A 34 8.79 -18.38 6.25
C LYS A 34 8.85 -16.89 5.93
N GLU A 35 10.03 -16.31 6.07
CA GLU A 35 10.31 -14.91 5.78
C GLU A 35 10.16 -14.63 4.27
N PHE A 36 9.74 -13.41 3.93
CA PHE A 36 9.53 -13.00 2.53
C PHE A 36 10.78 -13.18 1.67
N GLU A 37 11.95 -12.90 2.24
CA GLU A 37 13.23 -12.98 1.53
C GLU A 37 13.54 -14.42 1.07
N GLU A 38 13.11 -15.41 1.84
CA GLU A 38 13.31 -16.84 1.56
C GLU A 38 12.33 -17.40 0.54
N ILE A 39 11.28 -16.65 0.21
CA ILE A 39 10.26 -17.09 -0.76
C ILE A 39 10.75 -16.79 -2.18
N SER A 40 10.80 -17.82 -3.02
CA SER A 40 11.10 -17.69 -4.44
C SER A 40 9.83 -17.55 -5.30
N VAL A 41 10.00 -17.00 -6.50
CA VAL A 41 8.91 -16.92 -7.51
C VAL A 41 8.44 -18.33 -7.90
N GLN A 42 9.37 -19.31 -7.96
CA GLN A 42 9.01 -20.70 -8.26
C GLN A 42 8.06 -21.28 -7.21
N GLU A 43 8.37 -21.11 -5.93
CA GLU A 43 7.53 -21.59 -4.84
C GLU A 43 6.15 -20.93 -4.82
N ILE A 44 6.08 -19.62 -5.17
CA ILE A 44 4.79 -18.92 -5.28
C ILE A 44 3.97 -19.53 -6.42
N ALA A 45 4.58 -19.80 -7.56
CA ALA A 45 3.91 -20.38 -8.71
C ALA A 45 3.42 -21.81 -8.41
N ASP A 46 4.27 -22.65 -7.80
CA ASP A 46 3.95 -24.02 -7.41
C ASP A 46 2.80 -24.04 -6.37
N GLU A 47 2.88 -23.22 -5.33
CA GLU A 47 1.83 -23.08 -4.31
C GLU A 47 0.53 -22.55 -4.89
N ALA A 48 0.60 -21.74 -5.97
CA ALA A 48 -0.57 -21.25 -6.72
C ALA A 48 -1.11 -22.28 -7.74
N THR A 49 -0.43 -23.43 -7.95
CA THR A 49 -0.72 -24.39 -9.03
C THR A 49 -0.69 -23.74 -10.43
N LEU A 50 0.26 -22.83 -10.62
CA LEU A 50 0.53 -22.13 -11.87
C LEU A 50 1.96 -22.37 -12.32
N ASN A 51 2.26 -22.19 -13.60
CA ASN A 51 3.65 -22.22 -14.03
C ASN A 51 4.32 -20.86 -13.80
N ARG A 52 5.66 -20.87 -13.70
CA ARG A 52 6.47 -19.66 -13.50
C ARG A 52 6.25 -18.61 -14.60
N GLY A 53 6.01 -19.03 -15.86
CA GLY A 53 5.68 -18.12 -16.96
C GLY A 53 4.41 -17.34 -16.70
N THR A 54 3.38 -18.00 -16.15
CA THR A 54 2.12 -17.32 -15.77
C THR A 54 2.35 -16.26 -14.69
N PHE A 55 3.25 -16.50 -13.71
CA PHE A 55 3.62 -15.47 -12.74
C PHE A 55 4.13 -14.20 -13.44
N TYR A 56 5.09 -14.34 -14.36
CA TYR A 56 5.72 -13.20 -15.04
C TYR A 56 4.79 -12.48 -16.04
N LEU A 57 3.68 -13.10 -16.45
CA LEU A 57 2.63 -12.41 -17.20
C LEU A 57 1.88 -11.37 -16.34
N HIS A 58 1.87 -11.55 -15.02
CA HIS A 58 1.11 -10.70 -14.10
C HIS A 58 2.00 -9.77 -13.26
N TYR A 59 3.18 -10.23 -12.87
CA TYR A 59 4.09 -9.51 -11.97
C TYR A 59 5.54 -9.67 -12.41
N PRO A 60 6.32 -8.58 -12.50
CA PRO A 60 7.72 -8.64 -12.90
C PRO A 60 8.59 -9.37 -11.87
N ASP A 61 8.22 -9.31 -10.58
CA ASP A 61 8.93 -9.93 -9.47
C ASP A 61 8.01 -10.15 -8.25
N LYS A 62 8.55 -10.76 -7.19
CA LYS A 62 7.80 -11.02 -5.96
C LYS A 62 7.46 -9.74 -5.17
N ASN A 63 8.23 -8.66 -5.33
CA ASN A 63 7.94 -7.38 -4.66
C ASN A 63 6.70 -6.73 -5.28
N ALA A 64 6.55 -6.77 -6.62
CA ALA A 64 5.36 -6.29 -7.31
C ALA A 64 4.09 -7.06 -6.90
N LEU A 65 4.19 -8.38 -6.69
CA LEU A 65 3.09 -9.18 -6.16
C LEU A 65 2.77 -8.78 -4.70
N LEU A 66 3.79 -8.60 -3.86
CA LEU A 66 3.61 -8.16 -2.48
C LEU A 66 2.96 -6.77 -2.41
N GLN A 67 3.42 -5.83 -3.23
CA GLN A 67 2.83 -4.49 -3.35
C GLN A 67 1.36 -4.56 -3.77
N ALA A 68 1.03 -5.36 -4.78
CA ALA A 68 -0.35 -5.55 -5.22
C ALA A 68 -1.24 -6.14 -4.11
N MET A 69 -0.76 -7.14 -3.39
CA MET A 69 -1.46 -7.74 -2.25
C MET A 69 -1.68 -6.72 -1.12
N THR A 70 -0.67 -5.93 -0.82
CA THR A 70 -0.75 -4.84 0.17
C THR A 70 -1.76 -3.77 -0.27
N GLY A 71 -1.75 -3.39 -1.54
CA GLY A 71 -2.69 -2.41 -2.11
C GLY A 71 -4.14 -2.87 -2.01
N VAL A 72 -4.44 -4.14 -2.28
CA VAL A 72 -5.78 -4.71 -2.10
C VAL A 72 -6.19 -4.61 -0.62
N ARG A 73 -5.35 -5.09 0.28
CA ARG A 73 -5.64 -5.08 1.72
C ARG A 73 -5.81 -3.67 2.28
N PHE A 74 -4.99 -2.73 1.82
CA PHE A 74 -5.06 -1.34 2.24
C PHE A 74 -6.37 -0.69 1.78
N ARG A 75 -6.81 -0.93 0.53
CA ARG A 75 -8.11 -0.47 0.04
C ARG A 75 -9.27 -1.04 0.84
N ASP A 76 -9.28 -2.35 1.07
CA ASP A 76 -10.31 -3.00 1.90
C ASP A 76 -10.41 -2.38 3.29
N LEU A 77 -9.27 -2.00 3.87
CA LEU A 77 -9.19 -1.34 5.16
C LEU A 77 -9.77 0.06 5.12
N MET A 78 -9.47 0.83 4.07
CA MET A 78 -10.02 2.17 3.85
C MET A 78 -11.54 2.11 3.63
N GLU A 79 -12.02 1.17 2.82
CA GLU A 79 -13.46 0.96 2.55
C GLU A 79 -14.23 0.59 3.84
N ARG A 80 -13.69 -0.31 4.66
CA ARG A 80 -14.30 -0.68 5.96
C ARG A 80 -14.45 0.51 6.90
N ARG A 81 -13.56 1.50 6.82
CA ARG A 81 -13.64 2.74 7.58
C ARG A 81 -14.56 3.78 6.93
N GLY A 82 -15.19 3.49 5.80
CA GLY A 82 -16.01 4.44 5.05
C GLY A 82 -15.22 5.61 4.47
N ILE A 83 -13.90 5.43 4.30
CA ILE A 83 -13.01 6.44 3.75
C ILE A 83 -13.11 6.37 2.23
N THR A 84 -13.85 7.30 1.65
CA THR A 84 -13.92 7.50 0.20
C THR A 84 -13.04 8.68 -0.19
N PHE A 85 -12.22 8.53 -1.23
CA PHE A 85 -11.38 9.61 -1.77
C PHE A 85 -12.24 10.61 -2.57
N THR A 86 -13.21 11.21 -1.91
CA THR A 86 -14.10 12.23 -2.52
C THR A 86 -13.62 13.64 -2.16
N GLY A 87 -12.47 14.05 -2.73
CA GLY A 87 -11.98 15.42 -2.62
C GLY A 87 -10.72 15.60 -1.77
N CYS A 88 -10.03 16.73 -1.98
CA CYS A 88 -8.71 17.02 -1.42
C CYS A 88 -8.68 17.22 0.10
N ASN A 89 -9.79 17.62 0.71
CA ASN A 89 -9.90 17.81 2.15
C ASN A 89 -10.19 16.48 2.84
N GLY A 90 -9.25 16.01 3.65
CA GLY A 90 -9.38 14.78 4.43
C GLY A 90 -8.68 13.55 3.83
N ALA A 91 -8.31 13.56 2.54
CA ALA A 91 -7.62 12.42 1.91
C ALA A 91 -6.28 12.12 2.59
N MET A 92 -5.50 13.16 2.95
CA MET A 92 -4.23 12.99 3.67
C MET A 92 -4.45 12.31 5.03
N ARG A 93 -5.41 12.82 5.82
CA ARG A 93 -5.75 12.24 7.11
C ARG A 93 -6.23 10.80 6.98
N ALA A 94 -7.01 10.54 5.95
CA ALA A 94 -7.51 9.21 5.64
C ALA A 94 -6.38 8.22 5.33
N ILE A 95 -5.42 8.62 4.49
CA ILE A 95 -4.24 7.83 4.18
C ILE A 95 -3.39 7.60 5.43
N ALA A 96 -3.13 8.66 6.22
CA ALA A 96 -2.36 8.56 7.45
C ALA A 96 -3.02 7.61 8.46
N LEU A 97 -4.35 7.69 8.62
CA LEU A 97 -5.11 6.78 9.46
C LEU A 97 -5.05 5.34 8.94
N GLY A 98 -5.21 5.15 7.63
CA GLY A 98 -5.07 3.84 6.99
C GLY A 98 -3.71 3.21 7.23
N VAL A 99 -2.61 3.99 7.21
CA VAL A 99 -1.26 3.48 7.52
C VAL A 99 -1.14 3.11 9.01
N CYS A 100 -1.68 3.92 9.93
CA CYS A 100 -1.71 3.59 11.36
C CYS A 100 -2.48 2.29 11.63
N ASP A 101 -3.62 2.12 11.00
CA ASP A 101 -4.44 0.90 11.10
C ASP A 101 -3.75 -0.31 10.48
N TYR A 102 -3.15 -0.13 9.30
CA TYR A 102 -2.38 -1.19 8.64
C TYR A 102 -1.26 -1.72 9.54
N LEU A 103 -0.50 -0.82 10.18
CA LEU A 103 0.54 -1.21 11.13
C LEU A 103 -0.05 -1.91 12.36
N SER A 104 -1.19 -1.46 12.86
CA SER A 104 -1.85 -2.02 14.04
C SER A 104 -2.44 -3.41 13.78
N GLU A 105 -3.09 -3.62 12.64
CA GLU A 105 -3.63 -4.94 12.25
C GLU A 105 -2.51 -5.94 11.95
N THR A 106 -1.40 -5.43 11.41
CA THR A 106 -0.22 -6.21 11.02
C THR A 106 0.44 -6.91 12.21
N THR A 107 0.40 -6.29 13.38
CA THR A 107 0.97 -6.86 14.62
C THR A 107 -0.02 -7.68 15.43
N GLY A 108 -1.32 -7.57 15.16
CA GLY A 108 -2.34 -8.43 15.76
C GLY A 108 -2.34 -9.87 15.20
N CYS A 109 -1.67 -10.09 14.05
CA CYS A 109 -1.41 -11.43 13.49
C CYS A 109 0.10 -11.69 13.52
N PRO A 110 0.64 -12.29 14.61
CA PRO A 110 2.07 -12.28 14.93
C PRO A 110 2.98 -12.95 13.90
N THR A 111 2.45 -13.78 13.03
CA THR A 111 3.25 -14.65 12.18
C THR A 111 3.41 -14.19 10.74
N GLN A 112 2.41 -13.54 10.15
CA GLN A 112 2.42 -13.30 8.72
C GLN A 112 3.06 -11.96 8.33
N LEU A 113 2.85 -10.95 9.11
CA LEU A 113 3.19 -9.57 8.75
C LEU A 113 4.48 -9.09 9.40
N ALA A 114 4.90 -9.72 10.53
CA ALA A 114 6.24 -9.51 11.07
C ALA A 114 7.34 -9.98 10.11
N ARG A 115 6.98 -10.87 9.16
CA ARG A 115 7.86 -11.45 8.14
C ARG A 115 7.83 -10.72 6.80
N MET A 116 7.10 -9.61 6.70
CA MET A 116 7.01 -8.81 5.49
C MET A 116 7.85 -7.55 5.62
N PRO A 117 8.56 -7.15 4.56
CA PRO A 117 9.22 -5.85 4.51
C PRO A 117 8.16 -4.75 4.34
N LEU A 118 7.66 -4.20 5.46
CA LEU A 118 6.57 -3.24 5.48
C LEU A 118 6.86 -1.99 4.63
N GLU A 119 8.11 -1.51 4.66
CA GLU A 119 8.53 -0.38 3.85
C GLU A 119 8.35 -0.65 2.35
N VAL A 120 8.80 -1.81 1.89
CA VAL A 120 8.73 -2.20 0.47
C VAL A 120 7.29 -2.42 0.03
N SER A 121 6.40 -2.77 0.95
CA SER A 121 5.02 -3.11 0.62
C SER A 121 4.06 -1.92 0.68
N ILE A 122 4.14 -1.05 1.70
CA ILE A 122 3.15 0.01 1.94
C ILE A 122 3.55 1.36 1.34
N ILE A 123 4.84 1.72 1.35
CA ILE A 123 5.28 3.02 0.85
C ILE A 123 4.93 3.23 -0.62
N PRO A 124 5.17 2.27 -1.54
CA PRO A 124 4.76 2.43 -2.92
C PRO A 124 3.24 2.59 -3.10
N VAL A 125 2.43 1.92 -2.28
CA VAL A 125 0.97 2.04 -2.32
C VAL A 125 0.54 3.46 -1.94
N VAL A 126 1.09 4.00 -0.86
CA VAL A 126 0.80 5.37 -0.38
C VAL A 126 1.33 6.42 -1.37
N GLU A 127 2.51 6.20 -1.95
CA GLU A 127 3.09 7.07 -2.97
C GLU A 127 2.20 7.16 -4.20
N ASP A 128 1.69 6.04 -4.70
CA ASP A 128 0.80 6.02 -5.86
C ASP A 128 -0.52 6.73 -5.55
N MET A 129 -1.07 6.61 -4.34
CA MET A 129 -2.25 7.34 -3.91
C MET A 129 -2.01 8.86 -3.90
N PHE A 130 -0.83 9.32 -3.47
CA PHE A 130 -0.48 10.74 -3.52
C PHE A 130 -0.30 11.23 -4.94
N LYS A 131 0.32 10.46 -5.84
CA LYS A 131 0.43 10.79 -7.27
C LYS A 131 -0.94 10.93 -7.92
N GLU A 132 -1.86 10.02 -7.65
CA GLU A 132 -3.23 10.10 -8.12
C GLU A 132 -3.95 11.35 -7.58
N GLY A 133 -3.80 11.63 -6.28
CA GLY A 133 -4.37 12.84 -5.65
C GLY A 133 -3.85 14.13 -6.27
N LEU A 134 -2.54 14.24 -6.51
CA LEU A 134 -1.92 15.40 -7.18
C LEU A 134 -2.42 15.55 -8.64
N ALA A 135 -2.55 14.44 -9.37
CA ALA A 135 -3.09 14.45 -10.73
C ALA A 135 -4.55 14.94 -10.77
N HIS A 136 -5.38 14.54 -9.81
CA HIS A 136 -6.76 15.03 -9.68
C HIS A 136 -6.85 16.54 -9.39
N GLN A 137 -5.80 17.13 -8.82
CA GLN A 137 -5.69 18.58 -8.62
C GLN A 137 -5.16 19.33 -9.85
N GLY A 138 -5.00 18.65 -10.98
CA GLY A 138 -4.50 19.24 -12.22
C GLY A 138 -2.97 19.40 -12.27
N MET A 139 -2.25 18.84 -11.30
CA MET A 139 -0.78 18.83 -11.33
C MET A 139 -0.29 17.78 -12.34
N ALA A 140 0.41 18.23 -13.38
CA ALA A 140 0.99 17.33 -14.37
C ALA A 140 2.06 16.41 -13.74
N PRO A 141 2.15 15.14 -14.16
CA PRO A 141 3.24 14.28 -13.75
C PRO A 141 4.60 14.89 -14.11
N SER A 142 5.45 15.09 -13.11
CA SER A 142 6.79 15.64 -13.25
C SER A 142 7.74 14.98 -12.25
N VAL A 143 9.03 15.26 -12.35
CA VAL A 143 10.01 14.83 -11.36
C VAL A 143 9.67 15.41 -9.98
N ASP A 144 9.24 16.68 -9.94
CA ASP A 144 8.91 17.36 -8.70
C ASP A 144 7.68 16.76 -8.04
N THR A 145 6.61 16.48 -8.80
CA THR A 145 5.40 15.81 -8.25
C THR A 145 5.70 14.39 -7.77
N ALA A 146 6.57 13.66 -8.46
CA ALA A 146 7.00 12.34 -8.01
C ALA A 146 7.81 12.42 -6.71
N LEU A 147 8.73 13.37 -6.61
CA LEU A 147 9.55 13.58 -5.41
C LEU A 147 8.70 14.00 -4.20
N VAL A 148 7.72 14.87 -4.42
CA VAL A 148 6.76 15.29 -3.38
C VAL A 148 5.95 14.10 -2.88
N ALA A 149 5.41 13.28 -3.79
CA ALA A 149 4.64 12.09 -3.42
C ALA A 149 5.48 11.08 -2.65
N THR A 150 6.72 10.81 -3.10
CA THR A 150 7.67 9.93 -2.41
C THR A 150 7.99 10.46 -1.01
N THR A 151 8.34 11.75 -0.90
CA THR A 151 8.67 12.37 0.38
C THR A 151 7.50 12.30 1.36
N ALA A 152 6.29 12.61 0.90
CA ALA A 152 5.08 12.53 1.72
C ALA A 152 4.80 11.07 2.19
N ALA A 153 4.96 10.08 1.31
CA ALA A 153 4.76 8.67 1.64
C ALA A 153 5.74 8.19 2.73
N TRP A 154 7.01 8.54 2.61
CA TRP A 154 8.02 8.24 3.63
C TRP A 154 7.76 8.97 4.95
N ALA A 155 7.33 10.23 4.90
CA ALA A 155 6.99 10.99 6.11
C ALA A 155 5.81 10.39 6.86
N VAL A 156 4.73 10.03 6.14
CA VAL A 156 3.56 9.34 6.72
C VAL A 156 3.96 8.01 7.34
N PHE A 157 4.69 7.17 6.59
CA PHE A 157 5.11 5.86 7.08
C PHE A 157 6.04 5.98 8.29
N GLY A 158 7.05 6.83 8.22
CA GLY A 158 8.02 7.04 9.31
C GLY A 158 7.34 7.51 10.60
N ALA A 159 6.42 8.48 10.50
CA ALA A 159 5.67 9.00 11.64
C ALA A 159 4.73 7.93 12.22
N ALA A 160 4.00 7.20 11.39
CA ALA A 160 3.10 6.13 11.83
C ALA A 160 3.89 4.97 12.46
N ARG A 161 5.03 4.58 11.89
CA ARG A 161 5.91 3.56 12.46
C ARG A 161 6.45 3.97 13.83
N ARG A 162 6.93 5.22 13.97
CA ARG A 162 7.39 5.74 15.26
C ARG A 162 6.29 5.73 16.31
N TRP A 163 5.09 6.20 15.95
CA TRP A 163 3.90 6.14 16.81
C TRP A 163 3.60 4.70 17.22
N PHE A 164 3.61 3.78 16.27
CA PHE A 164 3.30 2.37 16.53
C PHE A 164 4.26 1.75 17.55
N GLN A 165 5.55 2.11 17.49
CA GLN A 165 6.60 1.62 18.40
C GLN A 165 6.59 2.31 19.78
N THR A 166 5.76 3.33 19.97
CA THR A 166 5.71 4.09 21.24
C THR A 166 4.78 3.38 22.22
N PRO A 167 5.24 3.02 23.43
CA PRO A 167 4.38 2.50 24.50
C PRO A 167 3.29 3.52 24.88
N ASN A 168 2.09 3.05 25.20
CA ASN A 168 0.97 3.91 25.59
C ASN A 168 0.68 5.02 24.56
N ARG A 169 0.79 4.69 23.27
CA ARG A 169 0.59 5.62 22.16
C ARG A 169 -0.81 6.23 22.16
N ILE A 170 -0.92 7.45 21.67
CA ILE A 170 -2.20 8.14 21.43
C ILE A 170 -3.05 7.36 20.42
N PRO A 171 -4.39 7.58 20.37
CA PRO A 171 -5.27 6.97 19.37
C PRO A 171 -4.78 7.23 17.93
N ALA A 172 -5.08 6.28 17.03
CA ALA A 172 -4.68 6.38 15.61
C ALA A 172 -5.26 7.63 14.93
N GLU A 173 -6.48 8.00 15.28
CA GLU A 173 -7.16 9.19 14.75
C GLU A 173 -6.44 10.49 15.13
N GLU A 174 -5.92 10.57 16.36
CA GLU A 174 -5.15 11.73 16.82
C GLU A 174 -3.77 11.76 16.13
N MET A 175 -3.13 10.61 15.96
CA MET A 175 -1.87 10.53 15.24
C MET A 175 -2.03 10.89 13.76
N ALA A 176 -3.09 10.43 13.12
CA ALA A 176 -3.40 10.79 11.74
C ALA A 176 -3.60 12.31 11.55
N ALA A 177 -4.26 12.97 12.51
CA ALA A 177 -4.40 14.43 12.48
C ALA A 177 -3.06 15.16 12.61
N LYS A 178 -2.16 14.66 13.46
CA LYS A 178 -0.80 15.21 13.60
C LYS A 178 0.02 15.02 12.32
N ILE A 179 -0.05 13.82 11.70
CA ILE A 179 0.61 13.54 10.42
C ILE A 179 0.07 14.48 9.33
N GLU A 180 -1.25 14.63 9.23
CA GLU A 180 -1.88 15.54 8.28
C GLU A 180 -1.32 16.96 8.41
N THR A 181 -1.27 17.51 9.61
CA THR A 181 -0.74 18.86 9.84
C THR A 181 0.71 19.00 9.41
N MET A 182 1.54 17.99 9.61
CA MET A 182 2.96 18.02 9.27
C MET A 182 3.22 17.81 7.76
N VAL A 183 2.42 16.98 7.09
CA VAL A 183 2.73 16.50 5.74
C VAL A 183 1.92 17.23 4.67
N SER A 184 0.71 17.76 4.99
CA SER A 184 -0.09 18.51 4.02
C SER A 184 0.65 19.68 3.36
N PRO A 185 1.48 20.46 4.04
CA PRO A 185 2.25 21.53 3.40
C PRO A 185 3.21 21.05 2.31
N LEU A 186 3.69 19.80 2.38
CA LEU A 186 4.54 19.23 1.34
C LEU A 186 3.77 18.97 0.04
N LEU A 187 2.49 18.60 0.14
CA LEU A 187 1.66 18.25 -1.01
C LEU A 187 0.98 19.46 -1.65
N PHE A 188 0.62 20.46 -0.84
CA PHE A 188 -0.23 21.56 -1.29
C PHE A 188 0.52 22.91 -1.35
N GLY A 189 1.83 22.91 -1.09
CA GLY A 189 2.61 24.13 -0.93
C GLY A 189 2.18 24.90 0.32
N ALA A 190 3.06 25.71 0.88
CA ALA A 190 2.66 26.73 1.83
C ALA A 190 1.81 27.74 1.03
N SER A 191 0.48 27.64 1.13
CA SER A 191 -0.40 28.70 0.63
C SER A 191 -0.09 29.95 1.42
N GLN A 192 0.78 30.82 0.88
CA GLN A 192 0.94 32.21 1.30
C GLN A 192 -0.09 33.04 0.61
#